data_f18ca51193804e3d97ea482aac4c9e78
#
_entry.id   f18ca51193804e3d97ea482aac4c9e78
#
_cell.length_a   1.000
_cell.length_b   1.000
_cell.length_c   1.000
_cell.angle_alpha   90.00
_cell.angle_beta   90.00
_cell.angle_gamma   90.00
#
_symmetry.space_group_name_H-M   'P 1'
#
loop_
_entity.id
_entity.type
_entity.pdbx_description
1 polymer ?
#
loop_
_entity_poly.entity_id
_entity_poly.type
_entity_poly.pdbx_seq_one_letter_code
_entity_poly.pdbx_strand_id
1 'polypeptide(L)'
;NAPQANGVIRLTIKINPNGWASKAASQLKPGQIVGISQASGIFTATQSEHPVLLIAGGSGITPIMAMLQSWAQQKQRPNAVLLFSCRTSAEMIFNKELETLVHQWPELVIKTHFSKDQGHLNAGHLSNAAPDYAQRDTYLCGPMGLMETISDVYKAQGLSDTLKKEQFSQWQFFVDEDAESFDIYVDAQKSNFVALRGQSLLEAAESHGLNPKNGCRRGICMSCQCWKKSGVVHNHITDKPSSDGAEWIQLCISTPLSNVQLDL
;
A
#
# COMPACT_ATOMS: atom_id res chain seq x y z
N ASN A 1 -9.17 8.66 7.29
CA ASN A 1 -9.08 9.36 8.58
C ASN A 1 -9.44 8.42 9.72
N ALA A 2 -9.06 8.75 10.96
CA ALA A 2 -9.41 7.95 12.12
C ALA A 2 -10.94 7.82 12.26
N PRO A 3 -11.44 6.67 12.75
CA PRO A 3 -12.85 6.48 13.03
C PRO A 3 -13.38 7.56 13.98
N GLN A 4 -14.57 8.07 13.71
CA GLN A 4 -15.24 9.03 14.57
C GLN A 4 -16.46 8.38 15.24
N ALA A 5 -16.67 8.70 16.51
CA ALA A 5 -17.77 8.13 17.30
C ALA A 5 -19.17 8.50 16.75
N ASN A 6 -19.27 9.53 15.92
CA ASN A 6 -20.50 10.01 15.30
C ASN A 6 -20.87 9.29 13.98
N GLY A 7 -20.15 8.26 13.58
CA GLY A 7 -20.36 7.52 12.34
C GLY A 7 -19.94 8.28 11.06
N VAL A 8 -19.29 9.44 11.19
CA VAL A 8 -18.80 10.21 10.04
C VAL A 8 -17.48 9.60 9.53
N ILE A 9 -17.42 9.34 8.22
CA ILE A 9 -16.20 8.93 7.54
C ILE A 9 -15.68 10.15 6.75
N ARG A 10 -14.43 10.54 6.99
CA ARG A 10 -13.75 11.59 6.24
C ARG A 10 -12.70 10.97 5.32
N LEU A 11 -12.76 11.30 4.05
CA LEU A 11 -11.78 10.89 3.05
C LEU A 11 -11.04 12.11 2.51
N THR A 12 -9.74 11.97 2.31
CA THR A 12 -8.92 12.96 1.58
C THR A 12 -8.42 12.29 0.31
N ILE A 13 -8.81 12.84 -0.83
CA ILE A 13 -8.59 12.24 -2.14
C ILE A 13 -7.80 13.20 -3.01
N LYS A 14 -6.61 12.77 -3.46
CA LYS A 14 -5.88 13.50 -4.49
C LYS A 14 -6.55 13.27 -5.84
N ILE A 15 -6.96 14.36 -6.50
CA ILE A 15 -7.55 14.28 -7.83
C ILE A 15 -6.44 13.96 -8.85
N ASN A 16 -6.60 12.81 -9.51
CA ASN A 16 -5.76 12.43 -10.63
C ASN A 16 -6.48 12.80 -11.93
N PRO A 17 -5.89 13.62 -12.82
CA PRO A 17 -6.52 13.99 -14.10
C PRO A 17 -6.94 12.81 -14.96
N ASN A 18 -6.25 11.69 -14.86
CA ASN A 18 -6.55 10.45 -15.58
C ASN A 18 -7.30 9.41 -14.74
N GLY A 19 -7.58 9.69 -13.46
CA GLY A 19 -8.22 8.76 -12.52
C GLY A 19 -9.73 8.90 -12.52
N TRP A 20 -10.47 7.89 -12.99
CA TRP A 20 -11.93 7.89 -12.99
C TRP A 20 -12.52 8.10 -11.58
N ALA A 21 -12.11 7.32 -10.59
CA ALA A 21 -12.67 7.37 -9.23
C ALA A 21 -12.44 8.72 -8.54
N SER A 22 -11.25 9.30 -8.68
CA SER A 22 -10.94 10.61 -8.07
C SER A 22 -11.69 11.76 -8.73
N LYS A 23 -11.94 11.68 -10.05
CA LYS A 23 -12.81 12.63 -10.76
C LYS A 23 -14.26 12.49 -10.31
N ALA A 24 -14.79 11.27 -10.23
CA ALA A 24 -16.15 11.02 -9.75
C ALA A 24 -16.31 11.57 -8.32
N ALA A 25 -15.37 11.30 -7.44
CA ALA A 25 -15.39 11.81 -6.07
C ALA A 25 -15.39 13.35 -6.01
N SER A 26 -14.67 14.04 -6.91
CA SER A 26 -14.62 15.50 -6.96
C SER A 26 -15.94 16.16 -7.43
N GLN A 27 -16.82 15.39 -8.05
CA GLN A 27 -18.10 15.85 -8.56
C GLN A 27 -19.26 15.62 -7.58
N LEU A 28 -19.01 14.93 -6.46
CA LEU A 28 -20.03 14.65 -5.46
C LEU A 28 -20.54 15.96 -4.82
N LYS A 29 -21.83 16.04 -4.62
CA LYS A 29 -22.51 17.17 -3.98
C LYS A 29 -23.07 16.75 -2.62
N PRO A 30 -23.21 17.67 -1.67
CA PRO A 30 -23.88 17.39 -0.40
C PRO A 30 -25.28 16.81 -0.64
N GLY A 31 -25.63 15.78 0.14
CA GLY A 31 -26.91 15.07 0.03
C GLY A 31 -26.93 13.91 -0.97
N GLN A 32 -25.88 13.72 -1.77
CA GLN A 32 -25.80 12.52 -2.64
C GLN A 32 -25.51 11.25 -1.82
N ILE A 33 -26.23 10.18 -2.16
CA ILE A 33 -26.01 8.85 -1.58
C ILE A 33 -24.95 8.14 -2.40
N VAL A 34 -23.93 7.60 -1.73
CA VAL A 34 -22.87 6.79 -2.35
C VAL A 34 -22.80 5.43 -1.67
N GLY A 35 -22.59 4.39 -2.46
CA GLY A 35 -22.31 3.06 -1.94
C GLY A 35 -20.83 2.93 -1.61
N ILE A 36 -20.52 2.41 -0.43
CA ILE A 36 -19.16 2.07 -0.02
C ILE A 36 -19.09 0.60 0.38
N SER A 37 -17.99 -0.07 0.08
CA SER A 37 -17.70 -1.39 0.63
C SER A 37 -17.26 -1.29 2.09
N GLN A 38 -17.22 -2.42 2.76
CA GLN A 38 -16.57 -2.48 4.07
C GLN A 38 -15.08 -2.11 3.93
N ALA A 39 -14.53 -1.50 4.99
CA ALA A 39 -13.12 -1.24 5.08
C ALA A 39 -12.33 -2.56 5.06
N SER A 40 -11.23 -2.58 4.32
CA SER A 40 -10.35 -3.74 4.20
C SER A 40 -8.89 -3.28 4.23
N GLY A 41 -7.98 -4.23 4.44
CA GLY A 41 -6.55 -3.98 4.48
C GLY A 41 -5.93 -4.19 5.86
N ILE A 42 -4.61 -4.32 5.88
CA ILE A 42 -3.81 -4.62 7.08
C ILE A 42 -2.94 -3.43 7.53
N PHE A 43 -2.95 -2.34 6.77
CA PHE A 43 -2.16 -1.14 7.08
C PHE A 43 -2.90 -0.28 8.12
N THR A 44 -2.85 -0.73 9.36
CA THR A 44 -3.58 -0.12 10.48
C THR A 44 -2.65 0.23 11.63
N ALA A 45 -3.01 1.29 12.37
CA ALA A 45 -2.35 1.62 13.63
C ALA A 45 -2.63 0.51 14.64
N THR A 46 -1.59 -0.20 15.05
CA THR A 46 -1.64 -1.13 16.19
C THR A 46 -1.22 -0.40 17.46
N GLN A 47 -1.66 -0.86 18.63
CA GLN A 47 -0.99 -0.46 19.85
C GLN A 47 0.46 -0.95 19.77
N SER A 48 1.40 -0.01 19.77
CA SER A 48 2.83 -0.34 19.75
C SER A 48 3.43 0.02 21.09
N GLU A 49 4.08 -0.94 21.72
CA GLU A 49 4.95 -0.72 22.88
C GLU A 49 6.30 -0.15 22.46
N HIS A 50 6.62 -0.23 21.16
CA HIS A 50 7.83 0.30 20.55
C HIS A 50 7.64 1.71 19.99
N PRO A 51 8.71 2.50 19.90
CA PRO A 51 8.70 3.74 19.16
C PRO A 51 8.29 3.49 17.69
N VAL A 52 7.62 4.45 17.07
CA VAL A 52 7.14 4.31 15.69
C VAL A 52 7.82 5.31 14.76
N LEU A 53 8.06 4.89 13.53
CA LEU A 53 8.49 5.74 12.43
C LEU A 53 7.42 5.72 11.32
N LEU A 54 6.96 6.88 10.96
CA LEU A 54 5.97 7.09 9.92
C LEU A 54 6.65 7.77 8.74
N ILE A 55 6.63 7.14 7.57
CA ILE A 55 7.23 7.70 6.35
C ILE A 55 6.12 7.91 5.34
N ALA A 56 5.90 9.16 4.97
CA ALA A 56 4.84 9.56 4.07
C ALA A 56 5.38 10.29 2.84
N GLY A 57 4.88 9.96 1.65
CA GLY A 57 5.16 10.67 0.41
C GLY A 57 3.90 11.23 -0.24
N GLY A 58 3.79 12.55 -0.40
CA GLY A 58 2.65 13.20 -1.04
C GLY A 58 1.31 12.76 -0.44
N SER A 59 0.41 12.17 -1.26
CA SER A 59 -0.89 11.66 -0.77
C SER A 59 -0.78 10.47 0.18
N GLY A 60 0.37 9.81 0.27
CA GLY A 60 0.62 8.74 1.26
C GLY A 60 0.55 9.20 2.71
N ILE A 61 0.51 10.50 2.95
CA ILE A 61 0.23 11.05 4.29
C ILE A 61 -1.20 10.71 4.78
N THR A 62 -2.15 10.38 3.90
CA THR A 62 -3.55 10.19 4.29
C THR A 62 -3.78 9.03 5.25
N PRO A 63 -3.28 7.80 5.05
CA PRO A 63 -3.38 6.74 6.04
C PRO A 63 -2.52 7.03 7.27
N ILE A 64 -1.35 7.63 7.10
CA ILE A 64 -0.48 8.03 8.22
C ILE A 64 -1.20 9.05 9.12
N MET A 65 -1.90 10.02 8.54
CA MET A 65 -2.71 10.98 9.31
C MET A 65 -3.85 10.31 10.07
N ALA A 66 -4.46 9.27 9.50
CA ALA A 66 -5.46 8.48 10.20
C ALA A 66 -4.87 7.75 11.43
N MET A 67 -3.66 7.21 11.31
CA MET A 67 -2.94 6.58 12.44
C MET A 67 -2.60 7.61 13.51
N LEU A 68 -2.02 8.75 13.13
CA LEU A 68 -1.69 9.83 14.07
C LEU A 68 -2.92 10.31 14.84
N GLN A 69 -4.04 10.54 14.14
CA GLN A 69 -5.31 10.92 14.77
C GLN A 69 -5.86 9.83 15.71
N SER A 70 -5.70 8.56 15.36
CA SER A 70 -6.12 7.44 16.19
C SER A 70 -5.30 7.37 17.49
N TRP A 71 -3.96 7.47 17.40
CA TRP A 71 -3.10 7.48 18.58
C TRP A 71 -3.28 8.74 19.43
N ALA A 72 -3.52 9.91 18.81
CA ALA A 72 -3.76 11.15 19.56
C ALA A 72 -4.98 11.08 20.50
N GLN A 73 -5.94 10.21 20.22
CA GLN A 73 -7.12 9.97 21.08
C GLN A 73 -6.85 9.00 22.23
N GLN A 74 -5.68 8.33 22.23
CA GLN A 74 -5.33 7.34 23.26
C GLN A 74 -4.66 8.01 24.47
N LYS A 75 -4.79 7.39 25.64
CA LYS A 75 -4.13 7.87 26.86
C LYS A 75 -2.61 7.67 26.81
N GLN A 76 -2.17 6.55 26.25
CA GLN A 76 -0.76 6.25 26.02
C GLN A 76 -0.49 6.38 24.52
N ARG A 77 0.46 7.20 24.17
CA ARG A 77 0.84 7.51 22.80
C ARG A 77 2.26 7.02 22.56
N PRO A 78 2.58 6.42 21.42
CA PRO A 78 3.94 5.98 21.15
C PRO A 78 4.89 7.19 20.99
N ASN A 79 6.18 7.02 21.25
CA ASN A 79 7.18 7.94 20.74
C ASN A 79 7.18 7.83 19.21
N ALA A 80 6.87 8.93 18.51
CA ALA A 80 6.64 8.90 17.07
C ALA A 80 7.50 9.90 16.31
N VAL A 81 8.09 9.45 15.21
CA VAL A 81 8.72 10.32 14.21
C VAL A 81 7.93 10.21 12.92
N LEU A 82 7.51 11.35 12.37
CA LEU A 82 6.96 11.46 11.03
C LEU A 82 8.00 12.08 10.09
N LEU A 83 8.43 11.33 9.08
CA LEU A 83 9.17 11.86 7.95
C LEU A 83 8.21 12.07 6.77
N PHE A 84 7.82 13.30 6.52
CA PHE A 84 6.88 13.64 5.46
C PHE A 84 7.59 14.28 4.27
N SER A 85 7.60 13.58 3.15
CA SER A 85 8.17 14.05 1.88
C SER A 85 7.07 14.53 0.94
N CYS A 86 7.19 15.77 0.46
CA CYS A 86 6.36 16.32 -0.60
C CYS A 86 7.25 17.16 -1.54
N ARG A 87 6.71 17.60 -2.67
CA ARG A 87 7.51 18.32 -3.66
C ARG A 87 7.91 19.70 -3.18
N THR A 88 6.95 20.43 -2.61
CA THR A 88 7.13 21.80 -2.07
C THR A 88 6.29 21.97 -0.81
N SER A 89 6.57 23.00 -0.02
CA SER A 89 5.76 23.36 1.15
C SER A 89 4.31 23.67 0.79
N ALA A 90 4.04 24.21 -0.38
CA ALA A 90 2.68 24.52 -0.86
C ALA A 90 1.85 23.24 -1.14
N GLU A 91 2.51 22.11 -1.39
CA GLU A 91 1.86 20.80 -1.60
C GLU A 91 1.69 20.00 -0.30
N MET A 92 2.13 20.56 0.83
CA MET A 92 2.03 19.91 2.14
C MET A 92 0.59 19.99 2.65
N ILE A 93 -0.16 18.90 2.46
CA ILE A 93 -1.52 18.78 3.02
C ILE A 93 -1.46 18.46 4.52
N PHE A 94 -2.54 18.78 5.25
CA PHE A 94 -2.66 18.62 6.71
C PHE A 94 -1.69 19.46 7.56
N ASN A 95 -1.10 20.52 7.03
CA ASN A 95 -0.11 21.30 7.78
C ASN A 95 -0.64 21.78 9.14
N LYS A 96 -1.84 22.37 9.17
CA LYS A 96 -2.47 22.87 10.41
C LYS A 96 -2.82 21.75 11.40
N GLU A 97 -3.30 20.63 10.89
CA GLU A 97 -3.61 19.47 11.72
C GLU A 97 -2.34 18.86 12.32
N LEU A 98 -1.25 18.80 11.56
CA LEU A 98 0.04 18.33 12.04
C LEU A 98 0.62 19.27 13.10
N GLU A 99 0.55 20.57 12.91
CA GLU A 99 0.93 21.57 13.92
C GLU A 99 0.14 21.38 15.23
N THR A 100 -1.18 21.19 15.12
CA THR A 100 -2.05 20.93 16.27
C THR A 100 -1.64 19.65 17.00
N LEU A 101 -1.33 18.58 16.26
CA LEU A 101 -0.91 17.31 16.85
C LEU A 101 0.41 17.43 17.62
N VAL A 102 1.40 18.16 17.10
CA VAL A 102 2.68 18.39 17.80
C VAL A 102 2.45 19.12 19.13
N HIS A 103 1.57 20.12 19.17
CA HIS A 103 1.24 20.81 20.42
C HIS A 103 0.57 19.91 21.47
N GLN A 104 -0.22 18.93 21.02
CA GLN A 104 -0.98 18.02 21.89
C GLN A 104 -0.22 16.74 22.24
N TRP A 105 0.85 16.45 21.52
CA TRP A 105 1.62 15.20 21.64
C TRP A 105 3.13 15.50 21.58
N PRO A 106 3.75 15.79 22.73
CA PRO A 106 5.15 16.23 22.82
C PRO A 106 6.16 15.22 22.28
N GLU A 107 5.83 13.90 22.29
CA GLU A 107 6.69 12.84 21.79
C GLU A 107 6.58 12.63 20.26
N LEU A 108 5.73 13.42 19.59
CA LEU A 108 5.62 13.41 18.13
C LEU A 108 6.62 14.40 17.53
N VAL A 109 7.58 13.91 16.80
CA VAL A 109 8.54 14.72 16.03
C VAL A 109 8.17 14.65 14.56
N ILE A 110 8.02 15.81 13.91
CA ILE A 110 7.75 15.89 12.46
C ILE A 110 8.99 16.44 11.76
N LYS A 111 9.46 15.69 10.77
CA LYS A 111 10.53 16.06 9.84
C LYS A 111 9.94 16.18 8.44
N THR A 112 10.03 17.36 7.86
CA THR A 112 9.58 17.61 6.48
C THR A 112 10.75 17.54 5.52
N HIS A 113 10.51 16.98 4.35
CA HIS A 113 11.46 16.87 3.27
C HIS A 113 10.84 17.40 1.97
N PHE A 114 11.45 18.40 1.35
CA PHE A 114 10.97 19.00 0.10
C PHE A 114 11.82 18.56 -1.08
N SER A 115 11.29 17.65 -1.87
CA SER A 115 12.06 17.00 -2.93
C SER A 115 12.47 17.93 -4.08
N LYS A 116 11.82 19.08 -4.25
CA LYS A 116 12.23 20.10 -5.21
C LYS A 116 13.60 20.71 -4.87
N ASP A 117 13.85 20.87 -3.58
CA ASP A 117 15.04 21.57 -3.08
C ASP A 117 16.14 20.59 -2.63
N GLN A 118 15.75 19.42 -2.12
CA GLN A 118 16.63 18.45 -1.46
C GLN A 118 16.83 17.16 -2.28
N GLY A 119 16.23 17.07 -3.48
CA GLY A 119 16.22 15.84 -4.27
C GLY A 119 15.26 14.78 -3.71
N HIS A 120 15.31 13.57 -4.25
CA HIS A 120 14.49 12.47 -3.73
C HIS A 120 15.00 11.98 -2.37
N LEU A 121 14.06 11.58 -1.51
CA LEU A 121 14.38 11.02 -0.20
C LEU A 121 15.22 9.75 -0.37
N ASN A 122 16.29 9.64 0.43
CA ASN A 122 17.26 8.54 0.38
C ASN A 122 17.62 8.07 1.80
N ALA A 123 18.50 7.07 1.90
CA ALA A 123 18.97 6.50 3.16
C ALA A 123 19.58 7.54 4.13
N GLY A 124 20.29 8.53 3.61
CA GLY A 124 20.87 9.60 4.44
C GLY A 124 19.81 10.48 5.08
N HIS A 125 18.77 10.83 4.32
CA HIS A 125 17.63 11.59 4.85
C HIS A 125 16.88 10.80 5.94
N LEU A 126 16.70 9.48 5.74
CA LEU A 126 16.07 8.59 6.73
C LEU A 126 16.89 8.56 8.02
N SER A 127 18.19 8.30 7.94
CA SER A 127 19.08 8.22 9.10
C SER A 127 19.18 9.55 9.86
N ASN A 128 19.14 10.68 9.15
CA ASN A 128 19.12 12.01 9.78
C ASN A 128 17.79 12.32 10.46
N ALA A 129 16.67 11.85 9.91
CA ALA A 129 15.34 12.09 10.48
C ALA A 129 15.06 11.19 11.70
N ALA A 130 15.48 9.95 11.65
CA ALA A 130 15.33 8.95 12.69
C ALA A 130 16.58 8.07 12.78
N PRO A 131 17.63 8.48 13.52
CA PRO A 131 18.87 7.69 13.65
C PRO A 131 18.66 6.29 14.23
N ASP A 132 17.59 6.12 14.98
CA ASP A 132 17.18 4.88 15.64
C ASP A 132 16.08 4.10 14.85
N TYR A 133 15.93 4.36 13.55
CA TYR A 133 14.86 3.78 12.73
C TYR A 133 14.84 2.24 12.75
N ALA A 134 15.99 1.60 12.93
CA ALA A 134 16.10 0.14 13.04
C ALA A 134 15.39 -0.45 14.28
N GLN A 135 15.12 0.40 15.30
CA GLN A 135 14.48 0.03 16.55
C GLN A 135 12.99 0.45 16.59
N ARG A 136 12.45 0.96 15.47
CA ARG A 136 11.10 1.49 15.37
C ARG A 136 10.20 0.59 14.52
N ASP A 137 8.96 0.45 14.94
CA ASP A 137 7.91 -0.07 14.05
C ASP A 137 7.67 0.94 12.92
N THR A 138 7.92 0.56 11.67
CA THR A 138 7.89 1.51 10.57
C THR A 138 6.69 1.31 9.67
N TYR A 139 6.02 2.42 9.35
CA TYR A 139 4.90 2.49 8.44
C TYR A 139 5.26 3.39 7.26
N LEU A 140 5.14 2.87 6.05
CA LEU A 140 5.55 3.55 4.82
C LEU A 140 4.39 3.62 3.84
N CYS A 141 4.06 4.84 3.38
CA CYS A 141 3.10 5.05 2.31
C CYS A 141 3.51 6.23 1.42
N GLY A 142 3.57 6.01 0.12
CA GLY A 142 3.99 7.06 -0.82
C GLY A 142 4.10 6.59 -2.27
N PRO A 143 4.71 7.41 -3.13
CA PRO A 143 5.02 7.04 -4.52
C PRO A 143 5.98 5.84 -4.58
N MET A 144 5.93 5.09 -5.69
CA MET A 144 6.72 3.87 -5.90
C MET A 144 8.20 4.08 -5.62
N GLY A 145 8.84 5.07 -6.22
CA GLY A 145 10.28 5.30 -6.02
C GLY A 145 10.68 5.57 -4.56
N LEU A 146 9.82 6.22 -3.76
CA LEU A 146 10.04 6.36 -2.31
C LEU A 146 9.93 5.00 -1.62
N MET A 147 8.92 4.22 -1.99
CA MET A 147 8.67 2.92 -1.37
C MET A 147 9.80 1.93 -1.68
N GLU A 148 10.30 1.91 -2.91
CA GLU A 148 11.46 1.11 -3.33
C GLU A 148 12.71 1.52 -2.57
N THR A 149 13.06 2.82 -2.58
CA THR A 149 14.24 3.35 -1.89
C THR A 149 14.26 2.94 -0.41
N ILE A 150 13.16 3.12 0.30
CA ILE A 150 13.08 2.78 1.73
C ILE A 150 13.07 1.25 1.93
N SER A 151 12.37 0.51 1.09
CA SER A 151 12.36 -0.96 1.15
C SER A 151 13.76 -1.55 0.97
N ASP A 152 14.55 -1.01 0.03
CA ASP A 152 15.92 -1.46 -0.21
C ASP A 152 16.84 -1.19 1.00
N VAL A 153 16.69 -0.03 1.65
CA VAL A 153 17.42 0.27 2.89
C VAL A 153 17.11 -0.75 3.99
N TYR A 154 15.82 -1.06 4.18
CA TYR A 154 15.39 -2.03 5.20
C TYR A 154 15.84 -3.45 4.85
N LYS A 155 15.75 -3.83 3.58
CA LYS A 155 16.20 -5.14 3.07
C LYS A 155 17.70 -5.33 3.26
N ALA A 156 18.51 -4.32 2.93
CA ALA A 156 19.96 -4.36 3.09
C ALA A 156 20.41 -4.56 4.56
N GLN A 157 19.55 -4.20 5.51
CA GLN A 157 19.83 -4.35 6.95
C GLN A 157 19.10 -5.54 7.60
N GLY A 158 18.38 -6.35 6.83
CA GLY A 158 17.60 -7.49 7.35
C GLY A 158 16.38 -7.08 8.16
N LEU A 159 15.85 -5.85 7.95
CA LEU A 159 14.74 -5.25 8.71
C LEU A 159 13.41 -5.29 7.95
N SER A 160 13.28 -6.07 6.89
CA SER A 160 12.07 -6.10 6.05
C SER A 160 10.78 -6.41 6.82
N ASP A 161 10.86 -7.23 7.85
CA ASP A 161 9.71 -7.65 8.65
C ASP A 161 9.18 -6.53 9.59
N THR A 162 9.98 -5.50 9.88
CA THR A 162 9.58 -4.33 10.67
C THR A 162 8.93 -3.23 9.83
N LEU A 163 8.98 -3.35 8.50
CA LEU A 163 8.48 -2.37 7.55
C LEU A 163 7.08 -2.72 7.05
N LYS A 164 6.06 -2.05 7.56
CA LYS A 164 4.68 -2.15 7.08
C LYS A 164 4.46 -1.14 5.95
N LYS A 165 3.86 -1.58 4.85
CA LYS A 165 3.71 -0.76 3.63
C LYS A 165 2.27 -0.69 3.14
N GLU A 166 1.83 0.49 2.68
CA GLU A 166 0.62 0.66 1.89
C GLU A 166 0.94 1.39 0.58
N GLN A 167 0.56 0.79 -0.54
CA GLN A 167 0.80 1.33 -1.88
C GLN A 167 -0.50 1.81 -2.51
N PHE A 168 -0.50 3.03 -3.07
CA PHE A 168 -1.67 3.60 -3.77
C PHE A 168 -1.64 3.38 -5.28
N SER A 169 -0.47 3.20 -5.88
CA SER A 169 -0.32 2.82 -7.28
C SER A 169 -0.67 1.35 -7.49
N GLN A 170 -1.15 1.01 -8.67
CA GLN A 170 -1.22 -0.38 -9.09
C GLN A 170 0.20 -0.94 -9.24
N TRP A 171 0.36 -2.23 -9.02
CA TRP A 171 1.59 -2.93 -9.35
C TRP A 171 1.85 -2.81 -10.85
N GLN A 172 3.08 -2.49 -11.21
CA GLN A 172 3.55 -2.57 -12.58
C GLN A 172 4.35 -3.86 -12.69
N PHE A 173 3.84 -4.74 -13.51
CA PHE A 173 4.48 -6.02 -13.79
C PHE A 173 5.32 -5.86 -15.05
N PHE A 174 6.59 -6.18 -14.95
CA PHE A 174 7.50 -6.17 -16.08
C PHE A 174 7.66 -7.62 -16.54
N VAL A 175 7.38 -7.84 -17.82
CA VAL A 175 7.54 -9.11 -18.49
C VAL A 175 8.69 -8.96 -19.48
N ASP A 176 9.74 -9.75 -19.31
CA ASP A 176 10.85 -9.77 -20.24
C ASP A 176 10.41 -10.36 -21.59
N GLU A 177 11.06 -9.97 -22.70
CA GLU A 177 10.73 -10.48 -24.05
C GLU A 177 10.84 -12.01 -24.14
N ASP A 178 11.81 -12.58 -23.41
CA ASP A 178 12.05 -14.03 -23.35
C ASP A 178 11.50 -14.67 -22.06
N ALA A 179 10.46 -14.08 -21.45
CA ALA A 179 9.92 -14.59 -20.19
C ALA A 179 9.36 -16.01 -20.33
N GLU A 180 9.71 -16.83 -19.36
CA GLU A 180 9.17 -18.21 -19.24
C GLU A 180 7.64 -18.18 -19.14
N SER A 181 6.98 -19.10 -19.81
CA SER A 181 5.51 -19.21 -19.83
C SER A 181 5.06 -20.40 -18.98
N PHE A 182 3.91 -20.23 -18.33
CA PHE A 182 3.28 -21.23 -17.48
C PHE A 182 1.82 -21.45 -17.89
N ASP A 183 1.39 -22.69 -17.87
CA ASP A 183 0.00 -23.07 -18.09
C ASP A 183 -0.81 -22.83 -16.82
N ILE A 184 -1.91 -22.10 -16.96
CA ILE A 184 -2.85 -21.80 -15.89
C ILE A 184 -4.19 -22.52 -16.20
N TYR A 185 -4.49 -23.54 -15.41
CA TYR A 185 -5.69 -24.35 -15.54
C TYR A 185 -6.83 -23.77 -14.72
N VAL A 186 -8.00 -23.59 -15.32
CA VAL A 186 -9.21 -23.07 -14.67
C VAL A 186 -10.27 -24.16 -14.61
N ASP A 187 -10.54 -24.64 -13.41
CA ASP A 187 -11.40 -25.81 -13.21
C ASP A 187 -12.86 -25.56 -13.59
N ALA A 188 -13.44 -24.46 -13.15
CA ALA A 188 -14.85 -24.15 -13.34
C ALA A 188 -15.24 -24.06 -14.84
N GLN A 189 -14.31 -23.59 -15.66
CA GLN A 189 -14.54 -23.38 -17.11
C GLN A 189 -13.92 -24.50 -17.96
N LYS A 190 -13.20 -25.47 -17.35
CA LYS A 190 -12.43 -26.49 -18.05
C LYS A 190 -11.57 -25.90 -19.18
N SER A 191 -11.00 -24.74 -18.93
CA SER A 191 -10.19 -23.97 -19.85
C SER A 191 -8.78 -23.75 -19.27
N ASN A 192 -7.86 -23.41 -20.14
CA ASN A 192 -6.52 -23.01 -19.73
C ASN A 192 -6.12 -21.73 -20.47
N PHE A 193 -5.22 -21.00 -19.88
CA PHE A 193 -4.56 -19.87 -20.50
C PHE A 193 -3.07 -19.86 -20.11
N VAL A 194 -2.28 -19.08 -20.83
CA VAL A 194 -0.85 -18.95 -20.59
C VAL A 194 -0.60 -17.63 -19.83
N ALA A 195 0.23 -17.69 -18.80
CA ALA A 195 0.75 -16.52 -18.12
C ALA A 195 2.27 -16.51 -18.18
N LEU A 196 2.86 -15.34 -18.38
CA LEU A 196 4.30 -15.17 -18.44
C LEU A 196 4.88 -14.94 -17.03
N ARG A 197 6.11 -15.35 -16.83
CA ARG A 197 6.87 -14.95 -15.61
C ARG A 197 6.88 -13.44 -15.49
N GLY A 198 6.52 -12.93 -14.31
CA GLY A 198 6.41 -11.49 -14.09
C GLY A 198 5.06 -10.88 -14.45
N GLN A 199 4.17 -11.58 -15.17
CA GLN A 199 2.81 -11.13 -15.45
C GLN A 199 1.88 -11.50 -14.29
N SER A 200 0.98 -10.59 -13.86
CA SER A 200 -0.02 -10.96 -12.86
C SER A 200 -1.04 -11.96 -13.43
N LEU A 201 -1.50 -12.89 -12.59
CA LEU A 201 -2.52 -13.85 -12.99
C LEU A 201 -3.83 -13.17 -13.41
N LEU A 202 -4.13 -11.98 -12.84
CA LEU A 202 -5.28 -11.20 -13.25
C LEU A 202 -5.14 -10.66 -14.67
N GLU A 203 -4.01 -10.03 -15.01
CA GLU A 203 -3.75 -9.50 -16.34
C GLU A 203 -3.66 -10.61 -17.39
N ALA A 204 -3.04 -11.74 -17.03
CA ALA A 204 -2.99 -12.91 -17.90
C ALA A 204 -4.40 -13.45 -18.21
N ALA A 205 -5.24 -13.61 -17.21
CA ALA A 205 -6.63 -14.05 -17.39
C ALA A 205 -7.43 -13.06 -18.27
N GLU A 206 -7.31 -11.78 -18.02
CA GLU A 206 -7.98 -10.73 -18.80
C GLU A 206 -7.53 -10.70 -20.26
N SER A 207 -6.23 -10.87 -20.52
CA SER A 207 -5.67 -10.91 -21.88
C SER A 207 -6.19 -12.12 -22.69
N HIS A 208 -6.63 -13.18 -22.02
CA HIS A 208 -7.26 -14.35 -22.63
C HIS A 208 -8.79 -14.31 -22.61
N GLY A 209 -9.37 -13.13 -22.34
CA GLY A 209 -10.84 -12.92 -22.42
C GLY A 209 -11.60 -13.39 -21.20
N LEU A 210 -10.95 -13.83 -20.12
CA LEU A 210 -11.59 -14.09 -18.84
C LEU A 210 -11.85 -12.78 -18.11
N ASN A 211 -12.86 -12.75 -17.26
CA ASN A 211 -13.19 -11.56 -16.48
C ASN A 211 -13.34 -11.90 -14.99
N PRO A 212 -12.24 -12.21 -14.30
CA PRO A 212 -12.27 -12.50 -12.88
C PRO A 212 -12.77 -11.29 -12.07
N LYS A 213 -13.45 -11.55 -10.97
CA LYS A 213 -13.80 -10.47 -10.04
C LYS A 213 -12.54 -9.72 -9.64
N ASN A 214 -12.54 -8.42 -9.75
CA ASN A 214 -11.43 -7.58 -9.33
C ASN A 214 -11.94 -6.23 -8.81
N GLY A 215 -11.04 -5.46 -8.19
CA GLY A 215 -11.38 -4.15 -7.63
C GLY A 215 -10.17 -3.22 -7.65
N CYS A 216 -9.46 -3.10 -6.53
CA CYS A 216 -8.36 -2.13 -6.37
C CYS A 216 -7.11 -2.46 -7.20
N ARG A 217 -6.89 -3.69 -7.62
CA ARG A 217 -5.69 -4.22 -8.33
C ARG A 217 -4.37 -3.96 -7.58
N ARG A 218 -4.44 -3.90 -6.24
CA ARG A 218 -3.31 -3.59 -5.35
C ARG A 218 -3.13 -4.60 -4.22
N GLY A 219 -3.92 -5.69 -4.24
CA GLY A 219 -3.87 -6.71 -3.20
C GLY A 219 -4.54 -6.31 -1.87
N ILE A 220 -5.33 -5.23 -1.83
CA ILE A 220 -5.91 -4.71 -0.58
C ILE A 220 -7.36 -5.15 -0.40
N CYS A 221 -8.18 -5.03 -1.47
CA CYS A 221 -9.64 -5.19 -1.35
C CYS A 221 -10.12 -6.65 -1.34
N MET A 222 -9.25 -7.61 -1.57
CA MET A 222 -9.54 -9.05 -1.65
C MET A 222 -10.55 -9.45 -2.75
N SER A 223 -11.02 -8.51 -3.60
CA SER A 223 -12.03 -8.79 -4.62
C SER A 223 -11.57 -9.80 -5.68
N CYS A 224 -10.26 -9.89 -5.93
CA CYS A 224 -9.65 -10.85 -6.86
C CYS A 224 -9.12 -12.11 -6.17
N GLN A 225 -9.60 -12.40 -4.96
CA GLN A 225 -9.21 -13.60 -4.24
C GLN A 225 -9.70 -14.83 -4.96
N CYS A 226 -8.81 -15.81 -5.15
CA CYS A 226 -9.06 -17.03 -5.87
C CYS A 226 -8.42 -18.21 -5.11
N TRP A 227 -9.07 -19.36 -5.12
CA TRP A 227 -8.51 -20.59 -4.56
C TRP A 227 -7.55 -21.23 -5.55
N LYS A 228 -6.27 -21.24 -5.22
CA LYS A 228 -5.23 -21.98 -5.94
C LYS A 228 -5.21 -23.41 -5.42
N LYS A 229 -5.33 -24.42 -6.29
CA LYS A 229 -5.32 -25.84 -5.93
C LYS A 229 -3.91 -26.43 -5.94
N SER A 230 -3.08 -25.99 -6.88
CA SER A 230 -1.68 -26.42 -7.01
C SER A 230 -0.86 -25.37 -7.75
N GLY A 231 0.46 -25.55 -7.75
CA GLY A 231 1.42 -24.66 -8.37
C GLY A 231 1.90 -23.54 -7.45
N VAL A 232 3.00 -22.90 -7.82
CA VAL A 232 3.66 -21.86 -7.03
C VAL A 232 3.49 -20.51 -7.69
N VAL A 233 3.11 -19.51 -6.90
CA VAL A 233 3.04 -18.11 -7.32
C VAL A 233 3.89 -17.24 -6.40
N HIS A 234 4.43 -16.15 -6.92
CA HIS A 234 5.09 -15.11 -6.14
C HIS A 234 4.06 -14.06 -5.71
N ASN A 235 3.98 -13.75 -4.44
CA ASN A 235 3.13 -12.68 -3.90
C ASN A 235 3.95 -11.40 -3.74
N HIS A 236 3.62 -10.37 -4.50
CA HIS A 236 4.36 -9.11 -4.54
C HIS A 236 4.21 -8.21 -3.30
N ILE A 237 3.21 -8.45 -2.44
CA ILE A 237 3.09 -7.72 -1.17
C ILE A 237 4.02 -8.31 -0.13
N THR A 238 4.02 -9.64 0.01
CA THR A 238 4.85 -10.32 1.01
C THR A 238 6.28 -10.57 0.53
N ASP A 239 6.52 -10.42 -0.78
CA ASP A 239 7.77 -10.74 -1.47
C ASP A 239 8.22 -12.20 -1.23
N LYS A 240 7.24 -13.12 -1.16
CA LYS A 240 7.48 -14.54 -0.88
C LYS A 240 6.75 -15.42 -1.89
N PRO A 241 7.30 -16.58 -2.23
CA PRO A 241 6.58 -17.60 -2.98
C PRO A 241 5.48 -18.23 -2.11
N SER A 242 4.42 -18.67 -2.75
CA SER A 242 3.40 -19.51 -2.15
C SER A 242 3.89 -20.94 -1.90
N SER A 243 3.13 -21.76 -1.17
CA SER A 243 3.29 -23.20 -1.21
C SER A 243 2.91 -23.76 -2.60
N ASP A 244 3.29 -25.00 -2.91
CA ASP A 244 2.76 -25.70 -4.10
C ASP A 244 1.34 -26.22 -3.87
N GLY A 245 0.88 -26.25 -2.61
CA GLY A 245 -0.44 -26.75 -2.22
C GLY A 245 -1.57 -25.76 -2.38
N ALA A 246 -2.75 -26.19 -1.94
CA ALA A 246 -3.97 -25.41 -2.02
C ALA A 246 -4.00 -24.28 -0.99
N GLU A 247 -4.26 -23.06 -1.46
CA GLU A 247 -4.36 -21.84 -0.62
C GLU A 247 -5.09 -20.71 -1.33
N TRP A 248 -5.54 -19.72 -0.57
CA TRP A 248 -6.10 -18.49 -1.12
C TRP A 248 -5.00 -17.56 -1.61
N ILE A 249 -5.09 -17.12 -2.87
CA ILE A 249 -4.21 -16.12 -3.47
C ILE A 249 -5.02 -14.92 -3.98
N GLN A 250 -4.35 -13.83 -4.29
CA GLN A 250 -4.95 -12.66 -4.92
C GLN A 250 -4.37 -12.50 -6.32
N LEU A 251 -5.19 -12.68 -7.34
CA LEU A 251 -4.76 -12.70 -8.74
C LEU A 251 -3.99 -11.45 -9.17
N CYS A 252 -4.37 -10.27 -8.64
CA CYS A 252 -3.80 -8.99 -9.06
C CYS A 252 -2.38 -8.71 -8.52
N ILE A 253 -1.87 -9.53 -7.60
CA ILE A 253 -0.53 -9.38 -7.01
C ILE A 253 0.25 -10.69 -7.02
N SER A 254 -0.27 -11.69 -7.68
CA SER A 254 0.37 -13.01 -7.79
C SER A 254 0.85 -13.22 -9.22
N THR A 255 2.13 -13.53 -9.38
CA THR A 255 2.76 -13.91 -10.66
C THR A 255 3.18 -15.38 -10.63
N PRO A 256 3.05 -16.15 -11.71
CA PRO A 256 3.35 -17.57 -11.69
C PRO A 256 4.85 -17.84 -11.60
N LEU A 257 5.22 -18.87 -10.85
CA LEU A 257 6.55 -19.48 -10.78
C LEU A 257 6.56 -20.94 -11.25
N SER A 258 5.39 -21.50 -11.50
CA SER A 258 5.17 -22.82 -12.10
C SER A 258 3.81 -22.85 -12.79
N ASN A 259 3.44 -23.96 -13.41
CA ASN A 259 2.05 -24.20 -13.82
C ASN A 259 1.13 -24.12 -12.59
N VAL A 260 -0.05 -23.50 -12.73
CA VAL A 260 -0.96 -23.24 -11.62
C VAL A 260 -2.37 -23.73 -11.95
N GLN A 261 -3.05 -24.32 -10.97
CA GLN A 261 -4.46 -24.71 -11.07
C GLN A 261 -5.31 -23.81 -10.18
N LEU A 262 -6.31 -23.15 -10.76
CA LEU A 262 -7.20 -22.16 -10.13
C LEU A 262 -8.65 -22.61 -10.14
N ASP A 263 -9.37 -22.29 -9.09
CA ASP A 263 -10.81 -22.37 -9.00
C ASP A 263 -11.40 -20.98 -9.22
N LEU A 264 -11.54 -20.60 -10.50
CA LEU A 264 -11.84 -19.24 -10.96
C LEU A 264 -13.25 -19.19 -11.53
#